data_11b6a98b6566713eaf8d19a5f3d4bfc4
#
_entry.id   11b6a98b6566713eaf8d19a5f3d4bfc4
#
_cell.length_a   1.000
_cell.length_b   1.000
_cell.length_c   1.000
_cell.angle_alpha   90.00
_cell.angle_beta   90.00
_cell.angle_gamma   90.00
#
_symmetry.space_group_name_H-M   'P 1'
#
loop_
_entity.id
_entity.type
_entity.pdbx_description
1 polymer ?
#
loop_
_entity_poly.entity_id
_entity_poly.type
_entity_poly.pdbx_seq_one_letter_code
_entity_poly.pdbx_strand_id
1 'polypeptide(L)'
;MLFRSVETAEATQQSLTEAMVGRSISLAIERPEVEQKDELLRVQGLTCINAEGVSAVRDVSFTAYGGEILGIAGVAGSGQKELCEAIAGLYHVKEGTVEFKAGTGFENIVGCKPDEIFKKGVSLAFVPEDRLGMGLVGSLDMVDNMLIRSYKNNKGPLVDRKTPKQVCDELIEALEIVTPGTSTPVRRLSGGNVQKVLLGREIHYNPKVLMVAYPVRGLDINSSFKIYDLLNEQKKKGVAVLFVGEDLDVLMEISDRIMVLCGGAVSGIVDPRTATKEDVGLLMVHAGGEKEAKA
;
A
#
# COMPACT_ATOMS: atom_id res chain seq x y z
N MET A 1 25.85 21.28 6.51
CA MET A 1 25.19 21.12 5.21
C MET A 1 26.23 21.59 4.18
N LEU A 2 26.76 20.68 3.38
CA LEU A 2 27.74 21.03 2.34
C LEU A 2 26.95 21.32 1.05
N PHE A 3 26.98 22.55 0.60
CA PHE A 3 26.49 22.92 -0.72
C PHE A 3 27.50 22.45 -1.76
N ARG A 4 27.03 21.76 -2.79
CA ARG A 4 27.84 21.34 -3.94
C ARG A 4 27.25 21.96 -5.19
N SER A 5 28.07 22.62 -5.97
CA SER A 5 27.71 23.11 -7.30
C SER A 5 28.28 22.17 -8.34
N VAL A 6 27.52 21.85 -9.36
CA VAL A 6 27.93 21.02 -10.51
C VAL A 6 27.55 21.75 -11.81
N GLU A 7 28.36 21.56 -12.85
CA GLU A 7 28.04 22.09 -14.18
C GLU A 7 26.83 21.33 -14.76
N THR A 8 25.84 22.06 -15.24
CA THR A 8 24.58 21.47 -15.73
C THR A 8 24.81 20.48 -16.88
N ALA A 9 25.80 20.72 -17.73
CA ALA A 9 26.15 19.86 -18.84
C ALA A 9 26.73 18.50 -18.44
N GLU A 10 27.31 18.40 -17.23
CA GLU A 10 27.91 17.19 -16.67
C GLU A 10 26.99 16.47 -15.68
N ALA A 11 25.86 17.10 -15.31
CA ALA A 11 24.93 16.59 -14.31
C ALA A 11 24.07 15.49 -14.91
N THR A 12 24.09 14.32 -14.28
CA THR A 12 23.15 13.22 -14.54
C THR A 12 22.13 13.14 -13.40
N GLN A 13 20.98 12.52 -13.64
CA GLN A 13 20.00 12.26 -12.58
C GLN A 13 20.64 11.54 -11.38
N GLN A 14 21.50 10.57 -11.64
CA GLN A 14 22.21 9.81 -10.61
C GLN A 14 23.18 10.71 -9.83
N SER A 15 24.00 11.52 -10.52
CA SER A 15 24.98 12.39 -9.86
C SER A 15 24.32 13.47 -9.01
N LEU A 16 23.16 13.98 -9.44
CA LEU A 16 22.35 14.94 -8.67
C LEU A 16 21.76 14.26 -7.43
N THR A 17 21.22 13.06 -7.58
CA THR A 17 20.66 12.28 -6.47
C THR A 17 21.73 11.95 -5.43
N GLU A 18 22.92 11.50 -5.86
CA GLU A 18 24.05 11.24 -4.97
C GLU A 18 24.52 12.50 -4.24
N ALA A 19 24.54 13.64 -4.94
CA ALA A 19 24.89 14.93 -4.34
C ALA A 19 23.86 15.41 -3.31
N MET A 20 22.57 15.13 -3.52
CA MET A 20 21.49 15.48 -2.60
C MET A 20 21.47 14.57 -1.36
N VAL A 21 21.79 13.31 -1.52
CA VAL A 21 21.69 12.30 -0.46
C VAL A 21 23.02 12.12 0.29
N GLY A 22 24.14 12.50 -0.32
CA GLY A 22 25.48 12.40 0.27
C GLY A 22 26.09 11.01 0.22
N ARG A 23 25.46 10.05 -0.48
CA ARG A 23 25.97 8.69 -0.73
C ARG A 23 25.51 8.17 -2.09
N SER A 24 26.23 7.20 -2.64
CA SER A 24 25.75 6.49 -3.83
C SER A 24 24.48 5.68 -3.49
N ILE A 25 23.45 5.81 -4.32
CA ILE A 25 22.18 5.11 -4.20
C ILE A 25 21.92 4.45 -5.54
N SER A 26 21.58 3.16 -5.51
CA SER A 26 20.96 2.54 -6.66
C SER A 26 19.53 3.07 -6.77
N LEU A 27 19.18 3.66 -7.91
CA LEU A 27 17.81 4.10 -8.23
C LEU A 27 16.97 2.96 -8.86
N ALA A 28 17.54 1.75 -8.95
CA ALA A 28 16.81 0.58 -9.42
C ALA A 28 16.00 -0.02 -8.26
N ILE A 29 14.71 -0.21 -8.47
CA ILE A 29 13.84 -0.93 -7.54
C ILE A 29 14.03 -2.43 -7.80
N GLU A 30 14.46 -3.17 -6.77
CA GLU A 30 14.54 -4.63 -6.87
C GLU A 30 13.13 -5.23 -6.97
N ARG A 31 12.98 -6.26 -7.81
CA ARG A 31 11.76 -7.07 -7.90
C ARG A 31 12.13 -8.54 -7.69
N PRO A 32 12.20 -8.99 -6.43
CA PRO A 32 12.53 -10.39 -6.12
C PRO A 32 11.46 -11.34 -6.68
N GLU A 33 11.88 -12.45 -7.27
CA GLU A 33 10.97 -13.51 -7.69
C GLU A 33 10.66 -14.45 -6.53
N VAL A 34 9.40 -14.87 -6.43
CA VAL A 34 8.92 -15.86 -5.44
C VAL A 34 8.28 -17.01 -6.21
N GLU A 35 8.79 -18.24 -5.96
CA GLU A 35 8.42 -19.43 -6.75
C GLU A 35 7.00 -19.92 -6.51
N GLN A 36 6.46 -19.81 -5.28
CA GLN A 36 5.11 -20.28 -4.94
C GLN A 36 4.19 -19.12 -4.58
N LYS A 37 3.03 -19.09 -5.26
CA LYS A 37 2.01 -18.06 -5.07
C LYS A 37 0.67 -18.70 -4.69
N ASP A 38 0.36 -18.68 -3.41
CA ASP A 38 -0.97 -19.05 -2.89
C ASP A 38 -1.98 -17.93 -3.13
N GLU A 39 -3.21 -18.25 -3.53
CA GLU A 39 -4.30 -17.27 -3.54
C GLU A 39 -4.61 -16.84 -2.10
N LEU A 40 -4.55 -15.55 -1.80
CA LEU A 40 -4.84 -15.00 -0.48
C LEU A 40 -6.08 -14.12 -0.44
N LEU A 41 -6.36 -13.40 -1.51
CA LEU A 41 -7.53 -12.54 -1.65
C LEU A 41 -8.16 -12.75 -3.02
N ARG A 42 -9.48 -12.93 -3.05
CA ARG A 42 -10.28 -13.04 -4.26
C ARG A 42 -11.39 -12.00 -4.23
N VAL A 43 -11.46 -11.16 -5.22
CA VAL A 43 -12.51 -10.16 -5.42
C VAL A 43 -13.29 -10.54 -6.66
N GLN A 44 -14.63 -10.59 -6.58
CA GLN A 44 -15.49 -11.00 -7.68
C GLN A 44 -16.68 -10.06 -7.80
N GLY A 45 -16.84 -9.43 -8.96
CA GLY A 45 -17.98 -8.60 -9.31
C GLY A 45 -18.19 -7.39 -8.39
N LEU A 46 -17.11 -6.88 -7.76
CA LEU A 46 -17.22 -5.85 -6.74
C LEU A 46 -17.73 -4.54 -7.31
N THR A 47 -18.87 -4.07 -6.80
CA THR A 47 -19.47 -2.79 -7.17
C THR A 47 -19.73 -1.97 -5.92
N CYS A 48 -19.19 -0.74 -5.92
CA CYS A 48 -19.29 0.20 -4.80
C CYS A 48 -19.91 1.51 -5.26
N ILE A 49 -20.79 2.07 -4.44
CA ILE A 49 -21.44 3.34 -4.70
C ILE A 49 -21.09 4.37 -3.62
N ASN A 50 -20.90 5.62 -4.02
CA ASN A 50 -20.69 6.72 -3.08
C ASN A 50 -22.03 7.19 -2.47
N ALA A 51 -21.95 8.18 -1.57
CA ALA A 51 -23.13 8.75 -0.89
C ALA A 51 -24.13 9.40 -1.85
N GLU A 52 -23.65 9.85 -3.01
CA GLU A 52 -24.48 10.45 -4.08
C GLU A 52 -25.08 9.40 -5.03
N GLY A 53 -24.84 8.11 -4.80
CA GLY A 53 -25.36 7.01 -5.63
C GLY A 53 -24.55 6.76 -6.92
N VAL A 54 -23.39 7.39 -7.08
CA VAL A 54 -22.50 7.18 -8.23
C VAL A 54 -21.61 5.97 -7.99
N SER A 55 -21.47 5.09 -8.99
CA SER A 55 -20.58 3.93 -8.91
C SER A 55 -19.12 4.36 -8.98
N ALA A 56 -18.41 4.27 -7.86
CA ALA A 56 -16.97 4.50 -7.77
C ALA A 56 -16.15 3.29 -8.24
N VAL A 57 -16.68 2.07 -8.01
CA VAL A 57 -16.13 0.78 -8.45
C VAL A 57 -17.23 0.00 -9.14
N ARG A 58 -16.96 -0.62 -10.29
CA ARG A 58 -17.94 -1.28 -11.14
C ARG A 58 -17.43 -2.65 -11.60
N ASP A 59 -18.07 -3.71 -11.13
CA ASP A 59 -17.83 -5.11 -11.54
C ASP A 59 -16.34 -5.50 -11.55
N VAL A 60 -15.60 -5.07 -10.50
CA VAL A 60 -14.18 -5.33 -10.39
C VAL A 60 -13.94 -6.75 -9.90
N SER A 61 -13.15 -7.51 -10.67
CA SER A 61 -12.76 -8.88 -10.34
C SER A 61 -11.26 -9.08 -10.50
N PHE A 62 -10.60 -9.62 -9.47
CA PHE A 62 -9.19 -9.99 -9.50
C PHE A 62 -8.84 -10.94 -8.36
N THR A 63 -7.65 -11.56 -8.46
CA THR A 63 -7.06 -12.38 -7.39
C THR A 63 -5.68 -11.82 -7.04
N ALA A 64 -5.38 -11.71 -5.75
CA ALA A 64 -4.05 -11.38 -5.24
C ALA A 64 -3.42 -12.62 -4.59
N TYR A 65 -2.15 -12.84 -4.94
CA TYR A 65 -1.40 -14.03 -4.54
C TYR A 65 -0.34 -13.67 -3.51
N GLY A 66 -0.09 -14.60 -2.58
CA GLY A 66 1.02 -14.47 -1.64
C GLY A 66 2.36 -14.44 -2.37
N GLY A 67 3.25 -13.54 -1.95
CA GLY A 67 4.54 -13.38 -2.60
C GLY A 67 4.49 -12.59 -3.92
N GLU A 68 3.43 -11.81 -4.15
CA GLU A 68 3.40 -10.86 -5.27
C GLU A 68 3.12 -9.43 -4.81
N ILE A 69 3.54 -8.48 -5.63
CA ILE A 69 3.06 -7.10 -5.60
C ILE A 69 2.15 -6.89 -6.81
N LEU A 70 0.85 -6.75 -6.55
CA LEU A 70 -0.14 -6.36 -7.54
C LEU A 70 -0.23 -4.83 -7.57
N GLY A 71 0.33 -4.21 -8.60
CA GLY A 71 0.21 -2.78 -8.86
C GLY A 71 -1.22 -2.44 -9.30
N ILE A 72 -1.74 -1.31 -8.83
CA ILE A 72 -3.05 -0.80 -9.24
C ILE A 72 -2.83 0.59 -9.84
N ALA A 73 -2.93 0.66 -11.16
CA ALA A 73 -2.81 1.89 -11.95
C ALA A 73 -4.18 2.47 -12.28
N GLY A 74 -4.21 3.75 -12.62
CA GLY A 74 -5.41 4.45 -13.09
C GLY A 74 -5.29 5.95 -12.88
N VAL A 75 -6.01 6.74 -13.66
CA VAL A 75 -6.11 8.18 -13.45
C VAL A 75 -6.81 8.49 -12.14
N ALA A 76 -6.54 9.65 -11.55
CA ALA A 76 -7.18 10.06 -10.29
C ALA A 76 -8.72 9.97 -10.40
N GLY A 77 -9.36 9.36 -9.40
CA GLY A 77 -10.81 9.16 -9.40
C GLY A 77 -11.30 7.91 -10.15
N SER A 78 -10.40 7.01 -10.60
CA SER A 78 -10.79 5.75 -11.23
C SER A 78 -11.17 4.64 -10.24
N GLY A 79 -11.36 4.95 -8.95
CA GLY A 79 -11.86 3.99 -7.96
C GLY A 79 -10.80 3.23 -7.16
N GLN A 80 -9.52 3.54 -7.32
CA GLN A 80 -8.42 2.84 -6.62
C GLN A 80 -8.56 2.93 -5.10
N LYS A 81 -8.86 4.12 -4.58
CA LYS A 81 -9.04 4.37 -3.15
C LYS A 81 -10.27 3.62 -2.64
N GLU A 82 -11.39 3.79 -3.31
CA GLU A 82 -12.67 3.18 -2.95
C GLU A 82 -12.59 1.64 -2.98
N LEU A 83 -11.83 1.07 -3.91
CA LEU A 83 -11.56 -0.37 -3.97
C LEU A 83 -10.81 -0.84 -2.71
N CYS A 84 -9.73 -0.17 -2.32
CA CYS A 84 -8.98 -0.53 -1.11
C CYS A 84 -9.83 -0.35 0.16
N GLU A 85 -10.59 0.73 0.26
CA GLU A 85 -11.49 1.00 1.38
C GLU A 85 -12.62 -0.04 1.47
N ALA A 86 -13.18 -0.47 0.33
CA ALA A 86 -14.20 -1.52 0.28
C ALA A 86 -13.66 -2.86 0.77
N ILE A 87 -12.44 -3.25 0.34
CA ILE A 87 -11.78 -4.46 0.81
C ILE A 87 -11.50 -4.38 2.31
N ALA A 88 -11.14 -3.20 2.82
CA ALA A 88 -10.90 -2.97 4.24
C ALA A 88 -12.18 -2.90 5.11
N GLY A 89 -13.38 -2.98 4.49
CA GLY A 89 -14.66 -2.85 5.19
C GLY A 89 -15.01 -1.40 5.59
N LEU A 90 -14.38 -0.42 4.94
CA LEU A 90 -14.56 1.01 5.20
C LEU A 90 -15.46 1.71 4.17
N TYR A 91 -15.82 1.03 3.09
CA TYR A 91 -16.66 1.57 2.03
C TYR A 91 -17.84 0.64 1.73
N HIS A 92 -18.97 1.22 1.33
CA HIS A 92 -20.20 0.44 1.07
C HIS A 92 -20.11 -0.37 -0.23
N VAL A 93 -20.23 -1.69 -0.10
CA VAL A 93 -20.30 -2.62 -1.22
C VAL A 93 -21.77 -2.86 -1.56
N LYS A 94 -22.14 -2.58 -2.81
CA LYS A 94 -23.50 -2.82 -3.34
C LYS A 94 -23.66 -4.26 -3.83
N GLU A 95 -22.66 -4.76 -4.57
CA GLU A 95 -22.69 -6.08 -5.20
C GLU A 95 -21.28 -6.68 -5.21
N GLY A 96 -21.20 -8.01 -5.33
CA GLY A 96 -19.96 -8.75 -5.41
C GLY A 96 -19.49 -9.32 -4.08
N THR A 97 -18.31 -9.98 -4.11
CA THR A 97 -17.70 -10.63 -2.94
C THR A 97 -16.25 -10.26 -2.80
N VAL A 98 -15.77 -10.25 -1.56
CA VAL A 98 -14.37 -10.15 -1.19
C VAL A 98 -14.07 -11.33 -0.29
N GLU A 99 -13.35 -12.32 -0.81
CA GLU A 99 -13.03 -13.54 -0.13
C GLU A 99 -11.55 -13.55 0.29
N PHE A 100 -11.30 -13.84 1.55
CA PHE A 100 -9.96 -13.92 2.14
C PHE A 100 -9.64 -15.36 2.56
N LYS A 101 -8.42 -15.84 2.28
CA LYS A 101 -7.94 -17.17 2.69
C LYS A 101 -7.71 -17.24 4.20
N ALA A 102 -8.67 -17.79 4.93
CA ALA A 102 -8.60 -18.05 6.36
C ALA A 102 -8.39 -19.55 6.60
N GLY A 103 -7.19 -19.93 7.07
CA GLY A 103 -6.85 -21.34 7.22
C GLY A 103 -6.85 -22.11 5.89
N THR A 104 -7.72 -23.12 5.76
CA THR A 104 -7.85 -23.97 4.55
C THR A 104 -8.93 -23.50 3.58
N GLY A 105 -9.76 -22.53 3.95
CA GLY A 105 -10.91 -22.06 3.15
C GLY A 105 -10.86 -20.56 2.88
N PHE A 106 -11.83 -20.11 2.08
CA PHE A 106 -12.07 -18.69 1.83
C PHE A 106 -13.29 -18.23 2.64
N GLU A 107 -13.19 -17.05 3.24
CA GLU A 107 -14.27 -16.38 3.93
C GLU A 107 -14.63 -15.06 3.24
N ASN A 108 -15.91 -14.87 2.94
CA ASN A 108 -16.41 -13.59 2.44
C ASN A 108 -16.44 -12.56 3.59
N ILE A 109 -15.81 -11.42 3.37
CA ILE A 109 -15.70 -10.33 4.35
C ILE A 109 -16.54 -9.10 3.99
N VAL A 110 -17.30 -9.14 2.89
CA VAL A 110 -18.21 -8.04 2.51
C VAL A 110 -19.25 -7.82 3.61
N GLY A 111 -19.45 -6.55 3.96
CA GLY A 111 -20.39 -6.15 5.01
C GLY A 111 -19.90 -6.35 6.45
N CYS A 112 -18.73 -7.00 6.63
CA CYS A 112 -18.09 -7.07 7.94
C CYS A 112 -17.43 -5.74 8.30
N LYS A 113 -17.52 -5.36 9.58
CA LYS A 113 -16.75 -4.23 10.10
C LYS A 113 -15.28 -4.59 10.27
N PRO A 114 -14.36 -3.62 10.24
CA PRO A 114 -12.92 -3.92 10.38
C PRO A 114 -12.56 -4.77 11.60
N ASP A 115 -13.21 -4.60 12.75
CA ASP A 115 -12.94 -5.42 13.92
C ASP A 115 -13.59 -6.82 13.85
N GLU A 116 -14.63 -7.01 13.06
CA GLU A 116 -15.20 -8.34 12.76
C GLU A 116 -14.30 -9.10 11.79
N ILE A 117 -13.76 -8.41 10.77
CA ILE A 117 -12.75 -8.94 9.86
C ILE A 117 -11.55 -9.44 10.69
N PHE A 118 -11.07 -8.65 11.61
CA PHE A 118 -9.97 -9.03 12.52
C PHE A 118 -10.32 -10.25 13.38
N LYS A 119 -11.53 -10.31 13.99
CA LYS A 119 -12.00 -11.45 14.80
C LYS A 119 -12.12 -12.75 14.01
N LYS A 120 -12.37 -12.68 12.70
CA LYS A 120 -12.36 -13.84 11.79
C LYS A 120 -10.96 -14.38 11.51
N GLY A 121 -9.93 -13.77 12.06
CA GLY A 121 -8.54 -14.13 11.80
C GLY A 121 -8.04 -13.69 10.44
N VAL A 122 -8.75 -12.76 9.80
CA VAL A 122 -8.33 -12.16 8.53
C VAL A 122 -7.16 -11.20 8.80
N SER A 123 -5.99 -11.59 8.35
CA SER A 123 -4.76 -10.84 8.53
C SER A 123 -4.58 -9.82 7.38
N LEU A 124 -5.41 -8.78 7.41
CA LEU A 124 -5.46 -7.70 6.45
C LEU A 124 -4.93 -6.42 7.07
N ALA A 125 -3.97 -5.78 6.40
CA ALA A 125 -3.47 -4.47 6.76
C ALA A 125 -3.75 -3.47 5.64
N PHE A 126 -4.12 -2.26 6.02
CA PHE A 126 -4.37 -1.17 5.09
C PHE A 126 -3.61 0.09 5.50
N VAL A 127 -2.78 0.58 4.58
CA VAL A 127 -2.05 1.85 4.69
C VAL A 127 -2.73 2.85 3.76
N PRO A 128 -3.60 3.74 4.28
CA PRO A 128 -4.33 4.71 3.47
C PRO A 128 -3.44 5.85 2.98
N GLU A 129 -3.90 6.55 1.94
CA GLU A 129 -3.27 7.78 1.45
C GLU A 129 -3.25 8.87 2.53
N ASP A 130 -4.38 9.07 3.24
CA ASP A 130 -4.46 10.01 4.36
C ASP A 130 -3.86 9.40 5.62
N ARG A 131 -2.58 9.67 5.82
CA ARG A 131 -1.78 9.10 6.90
C ARG A 131 -2.26 9.50 8.30
N LEU A 132 -2.72 10.75 8.45
CA LEU A 132 -3.08 11.34 9.76
C LEU A 132 -4.59 11.48 9.97
N GLY A 133 -5.41 11.36 8.91
CA GLY A 133 -6.88 11.35 9.03
C GLY A 133 -7.43 9.93 9.18
N MET A 134 -6.82 8.94 8.51
CA MET A 134 -7.29 7.55 8.52
C MET A 134 -6.25 6.57 9.09
N GLY A 135 -4.96 6.82 8.89
CA GLY A 135 -3.89 5.89 9.26
C GLY A 135 -3.48 5.98 10.72
N LEU A 136 -3.05 7.14 11.16
CA LEU A 136 -2.55 7.42 12.50
C LEU A 136 -3.32 8.58 13.13
N VAL A 137 -3.39 8.60 14.45
CA VAL A 137 -3.91 9.75 15.18
C VAL A 137 -2.78 10.74 15.44
N GLY A 138 -2.76 11.85 14.67
CA GLY A 138 -1.66 12.81 14.64
C GLY A 138 -1.30 13.43 15.98
N SER A 139 -2.25 13.61 16.89
CA SER A 139 -2.05 14.18 18.24
C SER A 139 -1.45 13.19 19.23
N LEU A 140 -1.54 11.89 18.97
CA LEU A 140 -1.00 10.84 19.82
C LEU A 140 0.47 10.57 19.47
N ASP A 141 1.21 10.04 20.42
CA ASP A 141 2.58 9.59 20.25
C ASP A 141 2.66 8.23 19.51
N MET A 142 3.87 7.74 19.24
CA MET A 142 4.06 6.47 18.56
C MET A 142 3.50 5.30 19.37
N VAL A 143 3.71 5.31 20.69
CA VAL A 143 3.28 4.22 21.58
C VAL A 143 1.75 4.12 21.61
N ASP A 144 1.05 5.24 21.70
CA ASP A 144 -0.41 5.27 21.68
C ASP A 144 -0.98 4.84 20.32
N ASN A 145 -0.33 5.23 19.22
CA ASN A 145 -0.71 4.78 17.87
C ASN A 145 -0.52 3.26 17.69
N MET A 146 0.51 2.63 18.26
CA MET A 146 0.64 1.16 18.29
C MET A 146 -0.43 0.53 19.18
N LEU A 147 -0.72 1.16 20.32
CA LEU A 147 -1.68 0.68 21.29
C LEU A 147 -3.11 0.59 20.73
N ILE A 148 -3.52 1.50 19.84
CA ILE A 148 -4.84 1.45 19.16
C ILE A 148 -5.10 0.07 18.53
N ARG A 149 -4.07 -0.61 18.01
CA ARG A 149 -4.21 -1.94 17.40
C ARG A 149 -4.13 -3.08 18.42
N SER A 150 -3.48 -2.88 19.56
CA SER A 150 -3.13 -3.94 20.52
C SER A 150 -3.89 -3.89 21.86
N TYR A 151 -4.59 -2.82 22.19
CA TYR A 151 -5.20 -2.64 23.52
C TYR A 151 -6.19 -3.75 23.92
N LYS A 152 -6.88 -4.37 22.94
CA LYS A 152 -7.80 -5.48 23.17
C LYS A 152 -7.10 -6.80 23.53
N ASN A 153 -5.80 -6.92 23.28
CA ASN A 153 -5.02 -8.14 23.55
C ASN A 153 -4.61 -8.22 25.04
N ASN A 154 -4.75 -7.13 25.77
CA ASN A 154 -4.44 -7.08 27.20
C ASN A 154 -5.53 -7.73 28.04
N LYS A 155 -5.16 -8.72 28.88
CA LYS A 155 -6.08 -9.43 29.77
C LYS A 155 -6.23 -8.78 31.14
N GLY A 156 -5.48 -7.72 31.44
CA GLY A 156 -5.48 -7.03 32.74
C GLY A 156 -6.39 -5.79 32.77
N PRO A 157 -6.67 -5.27 33.97
CA PRO A 157 -7.46 -4.03 34.14
C PRO A 157 -6.70 -2.76 33.72
N LEU A 158 -5.37 -2.85 33.58
CA LEU A 158 -4.50 -1.74 33.18
C LEU A 158 -3.99 -1.95 31.77
N VAL A 159 -3.91 -0.86 31.03
CA VAL A 159 -3.40 -0.88 29.65
C VAL A 159 -1.89 -1.12 29.65
N ASP A 160 -1.43 -2.13 28.91
CA ASP A 160 0.01 -2.39 28.72
C ASP A 160 0.59 -1.38 27.74
N ARG A 161 1.49 -0.52 28.21
CA ARG A 161 2.24 0.43 27.40
C ARG A 161 3.70 -0.02 27.17
N LYS A 162 4.16 -1.08 27.86
CA LYS A 162 5.56 -1.55 27.74
C LYS A 162 5.79 -2.25 26.42
N THR A 163 4.92 -3.20 26.07
CA THR A 163 5.02 -3.95 24.81
C THR A 163 4.95 -3.02 23.58
N PRO A 164 3.94 -2.12 23.44
CA PRO A 164 3.94 -1.16 22.32
C PRO A 164 5.17 -0.25 22.28
N LYS A 165 5.71 0.14 23.45
CA LYS A 165 6.94 0.94 23.50
C LYS A 165 8.15 0.17 22.94
N GLN A 166 8.31 -1.10 23.30
CA GLN A 166 9.38 -1.94 22.75
C GLN A 166 9.27 -2.05 21.23
N VAL A 167 8.06 -2.29 20.71
CA VAL A 167 7.82 -2.28 19.25
C VAL A 167 8.20 -0.96 18.62
N CYS A 168 7.87 0.18 19.25
CA CYS A 168 8.30 1.48 18.73
C CYS A 168 9.83 1.63 18.70
N ASP A 169 10.52 1.21 19.77
CA ASP A 169 11.98 1.26 19.82
C ASP A 169 12.62 0.41 18.70
N GLU A 170 12.11 -0.82 18.48
CA GLU A 170 12.52 -1.71 17.38
C GLU A 170 12.25 -1.09 15.99
N LEU A 171 11.09 -0.48 15.79
CA LEU A 171 10.74 0.18 14.53
C LEU A 171 11.57 1.42 14.26
N ILE A 172 11.92 2.20 15.30
CA ILE A 172 12.81 3.36 15.16
C ILE A 172 14.17 2.91 14.62
N GLU A 173 14.72 1.84 15.16
CA GLU A 173 16.01 1.29 14.73
C GLU A 173 15.91 0.65 13.33
N ALA A 174 14.97 -0.27 13.14
CA ALA A 174 14.84 -1.04 11.90
C ALA A 174 14.50 -0.18 10.67
N LEU A 175 13.68 0.87 10.86
CA LEU A 175 13.23 1.75 9.77
C LEU A 175 13.97 3.08 9.74
N GLU A 176 14.97 3.27 10.60
CA GLU A 176 15.70 4.53 10.74
C GLU A 176 14.74 5.73 10.86
N ILE A 177 13.79 5.65 11.81
CA ILE A 177 12.81 6.72 12.02
C ILE A 177 13.49 7.85 12.78
N VAL A 178 13.55 9.04 12.17
CA VAL A 178 14.13 10.21 12.83
C VAL A 178 13.05 10.85 13.72
N THR A 179 13.27 10.72 15.04
CA THR A 179 12.35 11.23 16.05
C THR A 179 13.12 11.64 17.31
N PRO A 180 12.68 12.64 18.07
CA PRO A 180 13.23 12.92 19.40
C PRO A 180 12.98 11.79 20.43
N GLY A 181 12.00 10.93 20.19
CA GLY A 181 11.66 9.79 21.04
C GLY A 181 10.25 9.30 20.79
N THR A 182 9.92 8.12 21.34
CA THR A 182 8.62 7.44 21.17
C THR A 182 7.42 8.23 21.71
N SER A 183 7.64 9.17 22.62
CA SER A 183 6.61 10.06 23.19
C SER A 183 6.31 11.30 22.34
N THR A 184 6.97 11.45 21.18
CA THR A 184 6.71 12.56 20.27
C THR A 184 5.40 12.34 19.51
N PRO A 185 4.45 13.31 19.53
CA PRO A 185 3.25 13.24 18.70
C PRO A 185 3.60 13.06 17.22
N VAL A 186 2.97 12.07 16.56
CA VAL A 186 3.38 11.67 15.19
C VAL A 186 3.21 12.80 14.18
N ARG A 187 2.31 13.76 14.39
CA ARG A 187 2.16 14.96 13.54
C ARG A 187 3.39 15.87 13.52
N ARG A 188 4.33 15.70 14.47
CA ARG A 188 5.58 16.49 14.53
C ARG A 188 6.72 15.85 13.75
N LEU A 189 6.52 14.64 13.26
CA LEU A 189 7.48 13.94 12.41
C LEU A 189 7.40 14.45 10.97
N SER A 190 8.47 14.27 10.20
CA SER A 190 8.42 14.49 8.75
C SER A 190 7.47 13.48 8.08
N GLY A 191 6.96 13.82 6.89
CA GLY A 191 6.05 12.94 6.15
C GLY A 191 6.59 11.54 5.94
N GLY A 192 7.90 11.40 5.63
CA GLY A 192 8.58 10.11 5.51
C GLY A 192 8.60 9.31 6.81
N ASN A 193 8.86 9.97 7.94
CA ASN A 193 8.85 9.29 9.24
C ASN A 193 7.43 8.91 9.67
N VAL A 194 6.42 9.74 9.41
CA VAL A 194 5.00 9.38 9.62
C VAL A 194 4.65 8.11 8.82
N GLN A 195 5.07 8.05 7.55
CA GLN A 195 4.83 6.89 6.69
C GLN A 195 5.51 5.62 7.21
N LYS A 196 6.76 5.73 7.67
CA LYS A 196 7.49 4.61 8.28
C LYS A 196 6.81 4.10 9.54
N VAL A 197 6.32 5.00 10.42
CA VAL A 197 5.55 4.62 11.62
C VAL A 197 4.29 3.87 11.23
N LEU A 198 3.52 4.40 10.25
CA LEU A 198 2.27 3.78 9.80
C LEU A 198 2.51 2.40 9.19
N LEU A 199 3.43 2.31 8.23
CA LEU A 199 3.74 1.06 7.55
C LEU A 199 4.35 0.05 8.53
N GLY A 200 5.28 0.49 9.39
CA GLY A 200 5.88 -0.36 10.41
C GLY A 200 4.85 -0.93 11.38
N ARG A 201 3.86 -0.13 11.81
CA ARG A 201 2.73 -0.61 12.62
C ARG A 201 1.97 -1.73 11.91
N GLU A 202 1.59 -1.52 10.67
CA GLU A 202 0.79 -2.51 9.93
C GLU A 202 1.59 -3.79 9.64
N ILE A 203 2.86 -3.69 9.29
CA ILE A 203 3.75 -4.83 9.04
C ILE A 203 4.04 -5.64 10.33
N HIS A 204 4.13 -4.96 11.49
CA HIS A 204 4.41 -5.63 12.78
C HIS A 204 3.39 -6.74 13.10
N TYR A 205 2.15 -6.60 12.64
CA TYR A 205 1.10 -7.62 12.85
C TYR A 205 1.16 -8.78 11.86
N ASN A 206 2.21 -8.89 11.03
CA ASN A 206 2.43 -9.96 10.05
C ASN A 206 1.20 -10.22 9.17
N PRO A 207 0.73 -9.24 8.42
CA PRO A 207 -0.45 -9.39 7.58
C PRO A 207 -0.17 -10.42 6.47
N LYS A 208 -1.20 -11.16 6.04
CA LYS A 208 -1.16 -11.97 4.82
C LYS A 208 -1.46 -11.14 3.57
N VAL A 209 -2.28 -10.11 3.72
CA VAL A 209 -2.58 -9.13 2.67
C VAL A 209 -2.26 -7.74 3.20
N LEU A 210 -1.44 -7.01 2.48
CA LEU A 210 -1.05 -5.63 2.78
C LEU A 210 -1.48 -4.73 1.62
N MET A 211 -2.40 -3.82 1.87
CA MET A 211 -2.80 -2.80 0.91
C MET A 211 -2.15 -1.48 1.25
N VAL A 212 -1.52 -0.84 0.27
CA VAL A 212 -0.86 0.45 0.44
C VAL A 212 -1.31 1.41 -0.67
N ALA A 213 -1.94 2.51 -0.27
CA ALA A 213 -2.41 3.53 -1.18
C ALA A 213 -1.47 4.74 -1.16
N TYR A 214 -0.83 5.00 -2.30
CA TYR A 214 0.09 6.12 -2.51
C TYR A 214 1.16 6.26 -1.43
N PRO A 215 1.88 5.17 -1.06
CA PRO A 215 2.69 5.14 0.15
C PRO A 215 3.90 6.07 0.11
N VAL A 216 4.34 6.48 -1.07
CA VAL A 216 5.53 7.34 -1.26
C VAL A 216 5.19 8.78 -1.63
N ARG A 217 3.92 9.13 -1.77
CA ARG A 217 3.49 10.45 -2.18
C ARG A 217 4.01 11.53 -1.24
N GLY A 218 4.72 12.52 -1.80
CA GLY A 218 5.30 13.64 -1.04
C GLY A 218 6.44 13.25 -0.11
N LEU A 219 7.12 12.13 -0.37
CA LEU A 219 8.35 11.73 0.32
C LEU A 219 9.58 12.12 -0.49
N ASP A 220 10.70 12.22 0.21
CA ASP A 220 12.02 12.30 -0.43
C ASP A 220 12.43 10.94 -1.03
N ILE A 221 13.38 10.95 -1.95
CA ILE A 221 13.86 9.77 -2.69
C ILE A 221 14.29 8.65 -1.74
N ASN A 222 15.09 8.95 -0.71
CA ASN A 222 15.57 7.95 0.25
C ASN A 222 14.43 7.26 0.99
N SER A 223 13.47 8.05 1.48
CA SER A 223 12.30 7.52 2.17
C SER A 223 11.45 6.65 1.25
N SER A 224 11.32 7.03 -0.03
CA SER A 224 10.59 6.25 -1.03
C SER A 224 11.22 4.88 -1.27
N PHE A 225 12.54 4.83 -1.50
CA PHE A 225 13.24 3.55 -1.73
C PHE A 225 13.16 2.63 -0.51
N LYS A 226 13.28 3.16 0.71
CA LYS A 226 13.07 2.36 1.93
C LYS A 226 11.66 1.77 2.02
N ILE A 227 10.64 2.48 1.56
CA ILE A 227 9.28 1.94 1.49
C ILE A 227 9.21 0.80 0.48
N TYR A 228 9.82 0.94 -0.72
CA TYR A 228 9.86 -0.13 -1.72
C TYR A 228 10.58 -1.36 -1.20
N ASP A 229 11.72 -1.20 -0.51
CA ASP A 229 12.44 -2.30 0.13
C ASP A 229 11.57 -3.03 1.16
N LEU A 230 10.83 -2.28 1.99
CA LEU A 230 9.91 -2.86 2.96
C LEU A 230 8.79 -3.67 2.30
N LEU A 231 8.22 -3.18 1.20
CA LEU A 231 7.18 -3.91 0.45
C LEU A 231 7.75 -5.19 -0.16
N ASN A 232 8.96 -5.12 -0.74
CA ASN A 232 9.66 -6.29 -1.26
C ASN A 232 9.99 -7.32 -0.17
N GLU A 233 10.38 -6.88 1.03
CA GLU A 233 10.56 -7.79 2.17
C GLU A 233 9.23 -8.47 2.60
N GLN A 234 8.11 -7.76 2.54
CA GLN A 234 6.81 -8.39 2.79
C GLN A 234 6.47 -9.42 1.71
N LYS A 235 6.70 -9.09 0.43
CA LYS A 235 6.56 -10.02 -0.68
C LYS A 235 7.39 -11.30 -0.47
N LYS A 236 8.67 -11.17 -0.10
CA LYS A 236 9.56 -12.32 0.19
C LYS A 236 9.02 -13.21 1.31
N LYS A 237 8.30 -12.64 2.28
CA LYS A 237 7.63 -13.36 3.38
C LYS A 237 6.32 -14.03 2.95
N GLY A 238 5.92 -13.95 1.67
CA GLY A 238 4.70 -14.53 1.17
C GLY A 238 3.45 -13.67 1.37
N VAL A 239 3.60 -12.38 1.68
CA VAL A 239 2.47 -11.44 1.78
C VAL A 239 2.00 -11.06 0.37
N ALA A 240 0.68 -11.01 0.16
CA ALA A 240 0.10 -10.39 -1.02
C ALA A 240 0.07 -8.87 -0.82
N VAL A 241 0.77 -8.12 -1.65
CA VAL A 241 0.83 -6.66 -1.56
C VAL A 241 0.01 -6.04 -2.68
N LEU A 242 -1.01 -5.23 -2.34
CA LEU A 242 -1.71 -4.38 -3.29
C LEU A 242 -1.11 -2.98 -3.20
N PHE A 243 -0.49 -2.53 -4.28
CA PHE A 243 0.23 -1.27 -4.34
C PHE A 243 -0.49 -0.30 -5.28
N VAL A 244 -1.16 0.71 -4.73
CA VAL A 244 -1.74 1.81 -5.51
C VAL A 244 -0.69 2.90 -5.67
N GLY A 245 -0.31 3.18 -6.92
CA GLY A 245 0.70 4.19 -7.26
C GLY A 245 0.23 5.14 -8.36
N GLU A 246 0.80 6.34 -8.39
CA GLU A 246 0.55 7.33 -9.45
C GLU A 246 1.70 7.39 -10.48
N ASP A 247 2.87 6.91 -10.11
CA ASP A 247 4.06 6.88 -10.97
C ASP A 247 4.15 5.54 -11.70
N LEU A 248 3.98 5.58 -13.03
CA LEU A 248 4.04 4.38 -13.88
C LEU A 248 5.43 3.75 -13.90
N ASP A 249 6.51 4.54 -13.80
CA ASP A 249 7.87 3.99 -13.76
C ASP A 249 8.03 3.10 -12.54
N VAL A 250 7.61 3.58 -11.39
CA VAL A 250 7.64 2.83 -10.14
C VAL A 250 6.74 1.59 -10.22
N LEU A 251 5.51 1.73 -10.75
CA LEU A 251 4.60 0.59 -10.91
C LEU A 251 5.19 -0.49 -11.81
N MET A 252 5.81 -0.09 -12.92
CA MET A 252 6.47 -1.03 -13.87
C MET A 252 7.67 -1.73 -13.26
N GLU A 253 8.40 -1.08 -12.34
CA GLU A 253 9.58 -1.65 -11.71
C GLU A 253 9.25 -2.57 -10.53
N ILE A 254 8.32 -2.17 -9.64
CA ILE A 254 8.06 -2.90 -8.38
C ILE A 254 7.06 -4.04 -8.53
N SER A 255 6.09 -3.93 -9.47
CA SER A 255 4.95 -4.83 -9.53
C SER A 255 5.25 -6.12 -10.29
N ASP A 256 4.65 -7.23 -9.88
CA ASP A 256 4.65 -8.49 -10.64
C ASP A 256 3.55 -8.53 -11.70
N ARG A 257 2.42 -7.92 -11.41
CA ARG A 257 1.31 -7.66 -12.32
C ARG A 257 0.76 -6.27 -12.06
N ILE A 258 0.24 -5.63 -13.07
CA ILE A 258 -0.41 -4.32 -12.95
C ILE A 258 -1.86 -4.45 -13.40
N MET A 259 -2.79 -4.22 -12.48
CA MET A 259 -4.21 -4.05 -12.76
C MET A 259 -4.48 -2.58 -13.05
N VAL A 260 -5.12 -2.30 -14.17
CA VAL A 260 -5.43 -0.94 -14.59
C VAL A 260 -6.92 -0.67 -14.40
N LEU A 261 -7.25 0.39 -13.67
CA LEU A 261 -8.60 0.87 -13.47
C LEU A 261 -8.86 2.09 -14.37
N CYS A 262 -9.98 2.05 -15.07
CA CYS A 262 -10.49 3.17 -15.84
C CYS A 262 -11.97 3.38 -15.51
N GLY A 263 -12.33 4.55 -15.00
CA GLY A 263 -13.71 4.89 -14.66
C GLY A 263 -14.41 3.90 -13.72
N GLY A 264 -13.70 3.32 -12.78
CA GLY A 264 -14.21 2.38 -11.78
C GLY A 264 -14.23 0.91 -12.21
N ALA A 265 -13.84 0.57 -13.43
CA ALA A 265 -13.77 -0.81 -13.92
C ALA A 265 -12.35 -1.24 -14.24
N VAL A 266 -12.08 -2.55 -14.24
CA VAL A 266 -10.80 -3.10 -14.70
C VAL A 266 -10.76 -3.02 -16.22
N SER A 267 -9.85 -2.23 -16.76
CA SER A 267 -9.59 -2.15 -18.20
C SER A 267 -8.60 -3.21 -18.69
N GLY A 268 -7.74 -3.71 -17.81
CA GLY A 268 -6.82 -4.81 -18.12
C GLY A 268 -5.91 -5.15 -16.93
N ILE A 269 -5.31 -6.33 -17.00
CA ILE A 269 -4.22 -6.76 -16.10
C ILE A 269 -3.05 -7.16 -16.98
N VAL A 270 -1.89 -6.55 -16.77
CA VAL A 270 -0.70 -6.73 -17.61
C VAL A 270 0.48 -7.23 -16.79
N ASP A 271 1.41 -7.92 -17.45
CA ASP A 271 2.72 -8.23 -16.90
C ASP A 271 3.69 -7.10 -17.28
N PRO A 272 4.24 -6.37 -16.29
CA PRO A 272 5.15 -5.25 -16.54
C PRO A 272 6.50 -5.67 -17.17
N ARG A 273 6.79 -6.97 -17.27
CA ARG A 273 7.99 -7.49 -17.98
C ARG A 273 7.81 -7.46 -19.50
N THR A 274 6.56 -7.49 -19.98
CA THR A 274 6.21 -7.59 -21.41
C THR A 274 5.42 -6.40 -21.92
N ALA A 275 4.69 -5.72 -21.06
CA ALA A 275 3.95 -4.50 -21.39
C ALA A 275 4.85 -3.26 -21.41
N THR A 276 4.48 -2.28 -22.21
CA THR A 276 5.11 -0.95 -22.23
C THR A 276 4.32 0.03 -21.36
N LYS A 277 4.90 1.20 -21.04
CA LYS A 277 4.17 2.28 -20.36
C LYS A 277 3.02 2.79 -21.20
N GLU A 278 3.20 2.84 -22.50
CA GLU A 278 2.19 3.24 -23.48
C GLU A 278 0.98 2.29 -23.42
N ASP A 279 1.20 0.98 -23.30
CA ASP A 279 0.13 -0.01 -23.16
C ASP A 279 -0.67 0.23 -21.88
N VAL A 280 0.00 0.45 -20.74
CA VAL A 280 -0.66 0.76 -19.48
C VAL A 280 -1.39 2.11 -19.57
N GLY A 281 -0.77 3.13 -20.17
CA GLY A 281 -1.35 4.45 -20.39
C GLY A 281 -2.63 4.39 -21.23
N LEU A 282 -2.64 3.59 -22.29
CA LEU A 282 -3.84 3.36 -23.11
C LEU A 282 -4.98 2.73 -22.31
N LEU A 283 -4.68 1.72 -21.48
CA LEU A 283 -5.67 1.11 -20.60
C LEU A 283 -6.21 2.07 -19.53
N MET A 284 -5.44 3.08 -19.12
CA MET A 284 -5.90 4.09 -18.15
C MET A 284 -6.92 5.06 -18.72
N VAL A 285 -6.98 5.25 -20.04
CA VAL A 285 -7.88 6.20 -20.71
C VAL A 285 -9.00 5.54 -21.52
N HIS A 286 -8.86 4.24 -21.83
CA HIS A 286 -9.88 3.48 -22.53
C HIS A 286 -10.46 2.43 -21.58
N ALA A 287 -11.75 2.57 -21.24
CA ALA A 287 -12.46 1.51 -20.54
C ALA A 287 -12.50 0.26 -21.44
N GLY A 288 -11.88 -0.85 -20.98
CA GLY A 288 -11.87 -2.10 -21.73
C GLY A 288 -13.27 -2.58 -22.06
N GLY A 289 -13.70 -2.40 -23.31
CA GLY A 289 -15.05 -2.75 -23.76
C GLY A 289 -15.40 -2.27 -25.16
N GLU A 290 -14.75 -1.24 -25.68
CA GLU A 290 -14.91 -0.85 -27.07
C GLU A 290 -13.85 -1.57 -27.93
N LYS A 291 -14.15 -2.82 -28.33
CA LYS A 291 -13.62 -3.32 -29.57
C LYS A 291 -14.10 -2.36 -30.65
N GLU A 292 -13.20 -1.47 -31.12
CA GLU A 292 -13.46 -0.76 -32.37
C GLU A 292 -13.89 -1.79 -33.42
N ALA A 293 -15.16 -1.73 -33.78
CA ALA A 293 -15.61 -2.32 -35.00
C ALA A 293 -14.89 -1.56 -36.13
N LYS A 294 -13.78 -2.14 -36.62
CA LYS A 294 -13.18 -1.72 -37.88
C LYS A 294 -14.23 -1.94 -38.95
N ALA A 295 -14.82 -0.81 -39.41
CA ALA A 295 -15.52 -0.73 -40.67
C ALA A 295 -14.52 -0.82 -41.83
#